data_44ef65edfd4e93f5a81bca01f592de69
#
_entry.id   44ef65edfd4e93f5a81bca01f592de69
#
_cell.length_a   1.000
_cell.length_b   1.000
_cell.length_c   1.000
_cell.angle_alpha   90.00
_cell.angle_beta   90.00
_cell.angle_gamma   90.00
#
_symmetry.space_group_name_H-M   'P 1'
#
loop_
_entity.id
_entity.type
_entity.pdbx_description
1 polymer ?
#
loop_
_entity_poly.entity_id
_entity_poly.type
_entity_poly.pdbx_seq_one_letter_code
_entity_poly.pdbx_strand_id
1 'polypeptide(L)'
;MEENKKCQFLYGLDLFGKTPEIYFQGKSKKPTELGVTLTIIYIIIYITFFIYKLVRMVKRMDVTFYDTYAYKDFPYINITNEEFYGAFSMGYMIDEHLYYPKGKFVYEVKTQNGYVIEKEEELVIETCDINKFGSRYKELFKDKGVEQLYCINKINGTLEGYSNLERFSYVNMKFYPCVNQTRNGEPCYPDYIVKEFFTKNILEFKMQDNLLSPEIYDKPVEALEKDLNTPVFIDLYQLIYSYIQIIILETDDDITGLNFWADSKVEKYPKYDETFLIASPQHDDIIKSGGPVADVTLQLAAKVITTKRKYMTLLDVLGDVGGLMEILYSFF
;
A
#
# COMPACT_ATOMS: atom_id res chain seq x y z
N MET A 1 0.55 69.57 -15.00
CA MET A 1 -0.88 69.12 -15.02
C MET A 1 -1.04 67.63 -15.08
N GLU A 2 -0.08 66.85 -15.55
CA GLU A 2 -0.13 65.36 -15.58
C GLU A 2 0.15 64.68 -14.24
N GLU A 3 0.99 65.25 -13.38
CA GLU A 3 1.29 64.70 -12.05
C GLU A 3 0.05 64.63 -11.14
N ASN A 4 -0.86 65.60 -11.26
CA ASN A 4 -2.08 65.61 -10.47
C ASN A 4 -3.08 64.48 -10.82
N LYS A 5 -3.05 63.93 -12.04
CA LYS A 5 -3.97 62.86 -12.44
C LYS A 5 -3.53 61.48 -11.93
N LYS A 6 -2.21 61.21 -11.85
CA LYS A 6 -1.69 59.95 -11.28
C LYS A 6 -1.97 59.82 -9.78
N CYS A 7 -1.78 60.92 -9.04
CA CYS A 7 -2.13 60.93 -7.61
C CYS A 7 -3.63 60.70 -7.38
N GLN A 8 -4.48 61.24 -8.23
CA GLN A 8 -5.94 61.13 -8.07
C GLN A 8 -6.45 59.71 -8.27
N PHE A 9 -5.82 58.91 -9.13
CA PHE A 9 -6.13 57.50 -9.31
C PHE A 9 -5.72 56.67 -8.08
N LEU A 10 -4.55 56.88 -7.51
CA LEU A 10 -4.08 56.18 -6.29
C LEU A 10 -4.95 56.47 -5.07
N TYR A 11 -5.46 57.69 -4.92
CA TYR A 11 -6.37 58.02 -3.83
C TYR A 11 -7.75 57.38 -3.98
N GLY A 12 -8.14 56.94 -5.18
CA GLY A 12 -9.35 56.19 -5.42
C GLY A 12 -9.27 54.69 -4.94
N LEU A 13 -8.04 54.21 -4.72
CA LEU A 13 -7.77 52.85 -4.25
C LEU A 13 -7.75 52.68 -2.72
N ASP A 14 -8.00 53.77 -1.94
CA ASP A 14 -8.01 53.71 -0.48
C ASP A 14 -9.20 52.92 0.03
N LEU A 15 -9.01 51.62 0.32
CA LEU A 15 -10.02 50.71 0.88
C LEU A 15 -10.32 51.01 2.36
N PHE A 16 -9.38 51.62 3.09
CA PHE A 16 -9.46 51.88 4.53
C PHE A 16 -9.85 53.32 4.87
N GLY A 17 -10.14 54.15 3.87
CA GLY A 17 -10.59 55.53 4.07
C GLY A 17 -11.89 55.58 4.87
N LYS A 18 -11.91 56.33 5.99
CA LYS A 18 -13.14 56.55 6.77
C LYS A 18 -14.20 57.24 5.95
N THR A 19 -15.42 56.76 6.00
CA THR A 19 -16.59 57.44 5.41
C THR A 19 -16.97 58.59 6.31
N PRO A 20 -16.85 59.88 5.86
CA PRO A 20 -17.32 61.02 6.63
C PRO A 20 -18.83 61.03 6.64
N GLU A 21 -19.45 61.42 7.78
CA GLU A 21 -20.90 61.63 7.89
C GLU A 21 -21.41 62.78 6.98
N ILE A 22 -20.48 63.63 6.50
CA ILE A 22 -20.78 64.74 5.60
C ILE A 22 -19.99 64.53 4.29
N TYR A 23 -20.74 64.59 3.17
CA TYR A 23 -20.14 64.52 1.83
C TYR A 23 -19.19 65.68 1.60
N PHE A 24 -17.89 65.42 1.42
CA PHE A 24 -16.91 66.43 1.05
C PHE A 24 -16.65 66.34 -0.47
N GLN A 25 -16.93 67.40 -1.19
CA GLN A 25 -16.78 67.46 -2.64
C GLN A 25 -17.51 66.33 -3.40
N GLY A 26 -18.67 65.87 -2.90
CA GLY A 26 -19.48 64.82 -3.54
C GLY A 26 -18.89 63.42 -3.40
N LYS A 27 -17.84 63.17 -2.59
CA LYS A 27 -17.26 61.88 -2.32
C LYS A 27 -17.59 61.42 -0.91
N SER A 28 -17.95 60.15 -0.77
CA SER A 28 -18.29 59.52 0.51
C SER A 28 -17.08 59.16 1.37
N LYS A 29 -15.86 59.20 0.81
CA LYS A 29 -14.62 58.88 1.51
C LYS A 29 -13.58 59.96 1.33
N LYS A 30 -12.85 60.29 2.40
CA LYS A 30 -11.69 61.22 2.33
C LYS A 30 -10.42 60.34 2.24
N PRO A 31 -9.76 60.29 1.09
CA PRO A 31 -8.53 59.50 0.94
C PRO A 31 -7.41 60.12 1.77
N THR A 32 -6.62 59.25 2.40
CA THR A 32 -5.44 59.62 3.19
C THR A 32 -4.21 58.96 2.59
N GLU A 33 -3.03 59.57 2.72
CA GLU A 33 -1.79 58.95 2.23
C GLU A 33 -1.49 57.65 2.94
N LEU A 34 -1.78 57.59 4.23
CA LEU A 34 -1.65 56.36 5.03
C LEU A 34 -2.57 55.27 4.52
N GLY A 35 -3.86 55.58 4.27
CA GLY A 35 -4.83 54.61 3.78
C GLY A 35 -4.46 54.06 2.41
N VAL A 36 -3.96 54.86 1.49
CA VAL A 36 -3.47 54.42 0.18
C VAL A 36 -2.26 53.50 0.33
N THR A 37 -1.32 53.83 1.20
CA THR A 37 -0.13 53.00 1.45
C THR A 37 -0.52 51.64 2.03
N LEU A 38 -1.41 51.61 3.02
CA LEU A 38 -1.93 50.38 3.63
C LEU A 38 -2.68 49.52 2.62
N THR A 39 -3.49 50.15 1.75
CA THR A 39 -4.19 49.44 0.67
C THR A 39 -3.22 48.75 -0.31
N ILE A 40 -2.15 49.43 -0.70
CA ILE A 40 -1.14 48.87 -1.59
C ILE A 40 -0.44 47.69 -0.93
N ILE A 41 -0.05 47.79 0.33
CA ILE A 41 0.56 46.69 1.11
C ILE A 41 -0.40 45.54 1.17
N TYR A 42 -1.66 45.77 1.50
CA TYR A 42 -2.71 44.77 1.56
C TYR A 42 -2.84 44.00 0.23
N ILE A 43 -2.91 44.74 -0.90
CA ILE A 43 -3.03 44.13 -2.24
C ILE A 43 -1.81 43.24 -2.55
N ILE A 44 -0.59 43.71 -2.20
CA ILE A 44 0.64 42.93 -2.42
C ILE A 44 0.60 41.63 -1.61
N ILE A 45 0.25 41.68 -0.33
CA ILE A 45 0.15 40.51 0.52
C ILE A 45 -0.90 39.51 -0.05
N TYR A 46 -2.06 40.03 -0.43
CA TYR A 46 -3.15 39.26 -1.00
C TYR A 46 -2.72 38.53 -2.28
N ILE A 47 -2.16 39.21 -3.24
CA ILE A 47 -1.70 38.65 -4.52
C ILE A 47 -0.59 37.61 -4.27
N THR A 48 0.36 37.90 -3.39
CA THR A 48 1.46 36.98 -3.07
C THR A 48 0.92 35.68 -2.46
N PHE A 49 -0.01 35.79 -1.51
CA PHE A 49 -0.63 34.63 -0.88
C PHE A 49 -1.47 33.82 -1.88
N PHE A 50 -2.24 34.49 -2.73
CA PHE A 50 -3.01 33.82 -3.79
C PHE A 50 -2.10 33.04 -4.74
N ILE A 51 -1.02 33.65 -5.24
CA ILE A 51 -0.06 32.99 -6.13
C ILE A 51 0.59 31.81 -5.40
N TYR A 52 0.99 31.99 -4.14
CA TYR A 52 1.58 30.92 -3.34
C TYR A 52 0.64 29.70 -3.23
N LYS A 53 -0.63 29.91 -2.88
CA LYS A 53 -1.63 28.86 -2.78
C LYS A 53 -1.92 28.20 -4.12
N LEU A 54 -2.01 28.99 -5.19
CA LEU A 54 -2.21 28.47 -6.54
C LEU A 54 -1.06 27.56 -7.00
N VAL A 55 0.20 27.96 -6.73
CA VAL A 55 1.38 27.15 -7.04
C VAL A 55 1.35 25.82 -6.26
N ARG A 56 0.99 25.84 -4.98
CA ARG A 56 0.88 24.63 -4.17
C ARG A 56 -0.20 23.69 -4.69
N MET A 57 -1.36 24.23 -5.08
CA MET A 57 -2.45 23.46 -5.69
C MET A 57 -1.99 22.80 -7.01
N VAL A 58 -1.39 23.56 -7.93
CA VAL A 58 -0.92 23.03 -9.22
C VAL A 58 0.17 21.97 -9.04
N LYS A 59 1.05 22.14 -8.05
CA LYS A 59 2.09 21.15 -7.72
C LYS A 59 1.60 19.98 -6.87
N ARG A 60 0.32 19.93 -6.54
CA ARG A 60 -0.27 18.87 -5.70
C ARG A 60 0.45 18.67 -4.36
N MET A 61 0.94 19.76 -3.76
CA MET A 61 1.74 19.72 -2.52
C MET A 61 0.87 19.58 -1.27
N ASP A 62 -0.37 20.06 -1.31
CA ASP A 62 -1.30 20.00 -0.20
C ASP A 62 -2.27 18.82 -0.43
N VAL A 63 -2.10 17.79 0.36
CA VAL A 63 -2.97 16.61 0.37
C VAL A 63 -3.58 16.41 1.74
N THR A 64 -4.86 16.14 1.76
CA THR A 64 -5.56 15.62 2.94
C THR A 64 -5.86 14.15 2.72
N PHE A 65 -5.58 13.33 3.72
CA PHE A 65 -5.91 11.91 3.66
C PHE A 65 -6.48 11.43 4.99
N TYR A 66 -7.28 10.39 4.91
CA TYR A 66 -7.82 9.71 6.08
C TYR A 66 -8.00 8.22 5.80
N ASP A 67 -7.70 7.43 6.80
CA ASP A 67 -7.82 6.00 6.76
C ASP A 67 -9.14 5.57 7.38
N THR A 68 -9.84 4.69 6.70
CA THR A 68 -11.00 3.99 7.22
C THR A 68 -10.72 2.50 7.25
N TYR A 69 -11.04 1.90 8.38
CA TYR A 69 -10.93 0.45 8.58
C TYR A 69 -12.32 -0.15 8.46
N ALA A 70 -12.49 -1.09 7.55
CA ALA A 70 -13.76 -1.78 7.37
C ALA A 70 -13.53 -3.29 7.26
N TYR A 71 -14.47 -4.05 7.79
CA TYR A 71 -14.60 -5.46 7.46
C TYR A 71 -15.46 -5.54 6.22
N LYS A 72 -14.91 -6.05 5.12
CA LYS A 72 -15.71 -6.29 3.91
C LYS A 72 -16.31 -7.69 3.98
N ASP A 73 -17.56 -7.79 3.57
CA ASP A 73 -18.25 -9.07 3.51
C ASP A 73 -17.55 -10.05 2.56
N PHE A 74 -16.93 -9.54 1.49
CA PHE A 74 -16.22 -10.35 0.51
C PHE A 74 -14.99 -9.59 -0.06
N PRO A 75 -13.85 -9.54 0.67
CA PRO A 75 -12.63 -8.96 0.13
C PRO A 75 -12.08 -9.83 -0.99
N TYR A 76 -11.51 -9.21 -2.03
CA TYR A 76 -10.81 -9.94 -3.08
C TYR A 76 -9.65 -9.12 -3.66
N ILE A 77 -8.62 -9.83 -4.11
CA ILE A 77 -7.48 -9.27 -4.83
C ILE A 77 -7.01 -10.27 -5.88
N ASN A 78 -6.76 -9.80 -7.08
CA ASN A 78 -6.11 -10.61 -8.11
C ASN A 78 -4.63 -10.73 -7.78
N ILE A 79 -4.10 -11.94 -7.88
CA ILE A 79 -2.68 -12.20 -7.74
C ILE A 79 -2.14 -12.72 -9.07
N THR A 80 -1.18 -11.98 -9.59
CA THR A 80 -0.44 -12.34 -10.80
C THR A 80 1.04 -12.33 -10.47
N ASN A 81 1.86 -12.94 -11.29
CA ASN A 81 3.31 -12.90 -11.12
C ASN A 81 3.89 -11.47 -11.15
N GLU A 82 3.14 -10.51 -11.71
CA GLU A 82 3.56 -9.10 -11.78
C GLU A 82 3.24 -8.32 -10.50
N GLU A 83 2.20 -8.76 -9.77
CA GLU A 83 1.66 -8.02 -8.62
C GLU A 83 1.90 -8.72 -7.28
N PHE A 84 2.08 -10.04 -7.30
CA PHE A 84 2.33 -10.83 -6.10
C PHE A 84 3.61 -11.63 -6.26
N TYR A 85 4.52 -11.44 -5.35
CA TYR A 85 5.78 -12.11 -5.36
C TYR A 85 6.17 -12.64 -3.98
N GLY A 86 6.56 -13.88 -3.93
CA GLY A 86 7.11 -14.51 -2.74
C GLY A 86 8.25 -15.45 -3.13
N ALA A 87 9.41 -15.19 -2.59
CA ALA A 87 10.56 -16.09 -2.65
C ALA A 87 10.74 -16.77 -1.30
N PHE A 88 11.11 -18.02 -1.30
CA PHE A 88 11.27 -18.77 -0.05
C PHE A 88 12.36 -19.82 -0.15
N SER A 89 12.95 -20.12 0.98
CA SER A 89 13.94 -21.20 1.10
C SER A 89 13.97 -21.76 2.52
N MET A 90 14.70 -22.85 2.68
CA MET A 90 15.06 -23.36 3.99
C MET A 90 16.58 -23.32 4.12
N GLY A 91 17.06 -22.57 5.12
CA GLY A 91 18.49 -22.41 5.37
C GLY A 91 19.24 -21.65 4.27
N TYR A 92 18.57 -20.72 3.58
CA TYR A 92 19.14 -19.89 2.48
C TYR A 92 19.70 -20.71 1.32
N MET A 93 19.17 -21.90 1.08
CA MET A 93 19.66 -22.76 0.00
C MET A 93 18.53 -23.56 -0.63
N ILE A 94 18.78 -23.93 -1.89
CA ILE A 94 17.94 -24.89 -2.65
C ILE A 94 18.73 -26.18 -2.74
N ASP A 95 18.22 -27.22 -2.09
CA ASP A 95 18.76 -28.57 -2.22
C ASP A 95 17.63 -29.60 -2.14
N GLU A 96 17.24 -30.10 -3.30
CA GLU A 96 16.14 -31.07 -3.43
C GLU A 96 16.45 -32.43 -2.78
N HIS A 97 17.72 -32.72 -2.47
CA HIS A 97 18.15 -33.93 -1.73
C HIS A 97 17.97 -33.78 -0.22
N LEU A 98 17.74 -32.54 0.27
CA LEU A 98 17.42 -32.26 1.68
C LEU A 98 15.90 -32.05 1.86
N TYR A 99 15.29 -31.21 1.01
CA TYR A 99 13.88 -30.90 1.11
C TYR A 99 13.31 -30.46 -0.23
N TYR A 100 11.98 -30.51 -0.35
CA TYR A 100 11.28 -29.98 -1.52
C TYR A 100 9.93 -29.35 -1.13
N PRO A 101 9.59 -28.22 -1.73
CA PRO A 101 8.29 -27.59 -1.54
C PRO A 101 7.25 -28.15 -2.52
N LYS A 102 5.98 -28.14 -2.09
CA LYS A 102 4.81 -28.30 -2.97
C LYS A 102 3.83 -27.18 -2.67
N GLY A 103 3.28 -26.59 -3.70
CA GLY A 103 2.32 -25.50 -3.58
C GLY A 103 1.01 -25.80 -4.27
N LYS A 104 -0.08 -25.27 -3.71
CA LYS A 104 -1.41 -25.37 -4.27
C LYS A 104 -2.15 -24.06 -4.07
N PHE A 105 -2.96 -23.71 -5.07
CA PHE A 105 -3.99 -22.68 -4.93
C PHE A 105 -5.31 -23.39 -4.66
N VAL A 106 -5.96 -23.08 -3.56
CA VAL A 106 -7.14 -23.79 -3.08
C VAL A 106 -8.33 -22.86 -2.98
N TYR A 107 -9.46 -23.31 -3.48
CA TYR A 107 -10.77 -22.66 -3.34
C TYR A 107 -11.66 -23.52 -2.49
N GLU A 108 -12.21 -22.98 -1.42
CA GLU A 108 -13.11 -23.68 -0.51
C GLU A 108 -14.47 -23.01 -0.45
N VAL A 109 -15.51 -23.85 -0.35
CA VAL A 109 -16.90 -23.44 -0.19
C VAL A 109 -17.48 -24.08 1.06
N LYS A 110 -18.19 -23.29 1.83
CA LYS A 110 -18.89 -23.75 3.03
C LYS A 110 -20.15 -24.51 2.63
N THR A 111 -20.26 -25.73 3.14
CA THR A 111 -21.44 -26.59 3.01
C THR A 111 -22.10 -26.78 4.37
N GLN A 112 -23.23 -27.45 4.42
CA GLN A 112 -23.90 -27.82 5.69
C GLN A 112 -23.02 -28.70 6.60
N ASN A 113 -22.07 -29.46 6.01
CA ASN A 113 -21.18 -30.37 6.73
C ASN A 113 -19.76 -29.82 6.96
N GLY A 114 -19.54 -28.53 6.72
CA GLY A 114 -18.24 -27.89 6.83
C GLY A 114 -17.70 -27.35 5.49
N TYR A 115 -16.41 -27.09 5.42
CA TYR A 115 -15.78 -26.61 4.19
C TYR A 115 -15.41 -27.80 3.28
N VAL A 116 -15.60 -27.59 1.98
CA VAL A 116 -15.25 -28.55 0.93
C VAL A 116 -14.40 -27.83 -0.11
N ILE A 117 -13.33 -28.46 -0.53
CA ILE A 117 -12.50 -27.97 -1.64
C ILE A 117 -13.31 -28.05 -2.93
N GLU A 118 -13.61 -26.90 -3.51
CA GLU A 118 -14.31 -26.78 -4.80
C GLU A 118 -13.32 -26.97 -5.96
N LYS A 119 -12.14 -26.35 -5.81
CA LYS A 119 -11.09 -26.35 -6.83
C LYS A 119 -9.72 -26.31 -6.18
N GLU A 120 -8.80 -27.05 -6.76
CA GLU A 120 -7.40 -27.09 -6.36
C GLU A 120 -6.52 -27.04 -7.60
N GLU A 121 -5.55 -26.13 -7.61
CA GLU A 121 -4.58 -25.96 -8.71
C GLU A 121 -3.17 -26.12 -8.16
N GLU A 122 -2.37 -26.98 -8.76
CA GLU A 122 -0.98 -27.14 -8.38
C GLU A 122 -0.16 -25.92 -8.86
N LEU A 123 0.65 -25.38 -7.97
CA LEU A 123 1.56 -24.28 -8.26
C LEU A 123 2.89 -24.83 -8.75
N VAL A 124 3.42 -24.23 -9.79
CA VAL A 124 4.76 -24.55 -10.27
C VAL A 124 5.76 -23.78 -9.43
N ILE A 125 6.60 -24.51 -8.69
CA ILE A 125 7.64 -23.95 -7.85
C ILE A 125 8.98 -24.25 -8.50
N GLU A 126 9.73 -23.19 -8.78
CA GLU A 126 11.03 -23.25 -9.45
C GLU A 126 12.01 -22.29 -8.76
N THR A 127 13.27 -22.39 -9.13
CA THR A 127 14.28 -21.40 -8.73
C THR A 127 13.86 -20.00 -9.20
N CYS A 128 14.03 -19.00 -8.37
CA CYS A 128 13.64 -17.64 -8.70
C CYS A 128 14.44 -17.08 -9.88
N ASP A 129 13.74 -16.52 -10.86
CA ASP A 129 14.33 -15.76 -11.95
C ASP A 129 13.87 -14.31 -11.85
N ILE A 130 14.79 -13.42 -11.50
CA ILE A 130 14.52 -11.98 -11.33
C ILE A 130 13.93 -11.33 -12.59
N ASN A 131 14.14 -11.92 -13.78
CA ASN A 131 13.58 -11.40 -15.00
C ASN A 131 12.08 -11.63 -15.16
N LYS A 132 11.54 -12.58 -14.39
CA LYS A 132 10.10 -12.89 -14.33
C LYS A 132 9.34 -11.97 -13.35
N PHE A 133 10.05 -11.14 -12.59
CA PHE A 133 9.44 -10.20 -11.65
C PHE A 133 8.87 -9.01 -12.39
N GLY A 134 7.73 -8.51 -11.94
CA GLY A 134 7.20 -7.23 -12.42
C GLY A 134 8.22 -6.10 -12.25
N SER A 135 8.20 -5.14 -13.17
CA SER A 135 9.18 -4.03 -13.19
C SER A 135 9.33 -3.32 -11.85
N ARG A 136 8.24 -3.23 -11.09
CA ARG A 136 8.18 -2.58 -9.77
C ARG A 136 9.01 -3.32 -8.71
N TYR A 137 9.08 -4.64 -8.79
CA TYR A 137 9.74 -5.49 -7.79
C TYR A 137 11.12 -5.97 -8.23
N LYS A 138 11.41 -5.92 -9.50
CA LYS A 138 12.72 -6.29 -10.06
C LYS A 138 13.86 -5.50 -9.42
N GLU A 139 13.66 -4.19 -9.22
CA GLU A 139 14.65 -3.34 -8.55
C GLU A 139 14.77 -3.65 -7.06
N LEU A 140 13.64 -3.95 -6.40
CA LEU A 140 13.60 -4.26 -4.98
C LEU A 140 14.42 -5.51 -4.64
N PHE A 141 14.30 -6.55 -5.47
CA PHE A 141 14.95 -7.84 -5.25
C PHE A 141 16.31 -8.00 -5.93
N LYS A 142 16.75 -6.98 -6.67
CA LYS A 142 18.08 -6.96 -7.26
C LYS A 142 19.14 -7.00 -6.16
N ASP A 143 20.14 -7.83 -6.34
CA ASP A 143 21.25 -8.00 -5.39
C ASP A 143 20.86 -8.57 -4.01
N LYS A 144 19.64 -9.12 -3.87
CA LYS A 144 19.15 -9.75 -2.62
C LYS A 144 19.35 -11.27 -2.55
N GLY A 145 20.01 -11.84 -3.54
CA GLY A 145 20.31 -13.29 -3.58
C GLY A 145 19.06 -14.16 -3.78
N VAL A 146 17.97 -13.60 -4.31
CA VAL A 146 16.71 -14.34 -4.54
C VAL A 146 16.87 -15.49 -5.55
N GLU A 147 17.89 -15.46 -6.37
CA GLU A 147 18.21 -16.53 -7.33
C GLU A 147 18.57 -17.85 -6.65
N GLN A 148 18.86 -17.81 -5.35
CA GLN A 148 19.11 -18.99 -4.51
C GLN A 148 17.86 -19.43 -3.74
N LEU A 149 16.68 -18.88 -4.08
CA LEU A 149 15.41 -19.17 -3.43
C LEU A 149 14.45 -19.83 -4.43
N TYR A 150 13.44 -20.49 -3.90
CA TYR A 150 12.28 -20.94 -4.68
C TYR A 150 11.28 -19.82 -4.84
N CYS A 151 10.64 -19.80 -6.01
CA CYS A 151 9.55 -18.90 -6.32
C CYS A 151 8.36 -19.66 -6.90
N ILE A 152 7.17 -19.11 -6.69
CA ILE A 152 5.98 -19.59 -7.37
C ILE A 152 6.00 -19.03 -8.79
N ASN A 153 6.13 -19.92 -9.77
CA ASN A 153 6.03 -19.56 -11.17
C ASN A 153 4.59 -19.76 -11.66
N LYS A 154 4.07 -18.80 -12.43
CA LYS A 154 2.71 -18.82 -13.00
C LYS A 154 1.57 -18.83 -11.98
N ILE A 155 1.62 -17.95 -11.00
CA ILE A 155 0.44 -17.67 -10.22
C ILE A 155 -0.48 -16.72 -11.01
N ASN A 156 -1.72 -17.14 -11.21
CA ASN A 156 -2.76 -16.31 -11.81
C ASN A 156 -4.11 -16.76 -11.20
N GLY A 157 -4.52 -16.06 -10.19
CA GLY A 157 -5.73 -16.38 -9.44
C GLY A 157 -6.27 -15.19 -8.68
N THR A 158 -7.40 -15.39 -8.05
CA THR A 158 -8.01 -14.39 -7.19
C THR A 158 -8.03 -14.92 -5.76
N LEU A 159 -7.30 -14.26 -4.86
CA LEU A 159 -7.55 -14.46 -3.44
C LEU A 159 -8.86 -13.77 -3.10
N GLU A 160 -9.80 -14.52 -2.54
CA GLU A 160 -11.12 -14.02 -2.19
C GLU A 160 -11.57 -14.57 -0.83
N GLY A 161 -12.32 -13.74 -0.11
CA GLY A 161 -12.87 -14.12 1.18
C GLY A 161 -11.83 -14.39 2.27
N TYR A 162 -12.27 -14.89 3.39
CA TYR A 162 -11.45 -15.35 4.52
C TYR A 162 -12.12 -16.54 5.21
N SER A 163 -11.40 -17.24 6.03
CA SER A 163 -11.73 -18.57 6.58
C SER A 163 -13.07 -18.73 7.31
N ASN A 164 -13.90 -17.70 7.45
CA ASN A 164 -15.23 -17.78 8.06
C ASN A 164 -16.38 -17.47 7.08
N LEU A 165 -16.06 -17.17 5.83
CA LEU A 165 -17.05 -16.87 4.81
C LEU A 165 -17.57 -18.14 4.13
N GLU A 166 -18.67 -17.99 3.40
CA GLU A 166 -19.25 -19.09 2.60
C GLU A 166 -18.30 -19.59 1.50
N ARG A 167 -17.37 -18.71 1.07
CA ARG A 167 -16.39 -19.01 0.05
C ARG A 167 -15.10 -18.25 0.35
N PHE A 168 -13.97 -18.95 0.24
CA PHE A 168 -12.66 -18.31 0.34
C PHE A 168 -11.60 -19.09 -0.42
N SER A 169 -10.49 -18.41 -0.72
CA SER A 169 -9.35 -19.02 -1.39
C SER A 169 -8.04 -18.67 -0.69
N TYR A 170 -7.05 -19.54 -0.85
CA TYR A 170 -5.75 -19.39 -0.25
C TYR A 170 -4.66 -20.08 -1.06
N VAL A 171 -3.42 -19.64 -0.85
CA VAL A 171 -2.23 -20.34 -1.33
C VAL A 171 -1.69 -21.20 -0.18
N ASN A 172 -1.52 -22.47 -0.43
CA ASN A 172 -0.96 -23.42 0.53
C ASN A 172 0.37 -23.97 0.02
N MET A 173 1.42 -23.89 0.84
CA MET A 173 2.75 -24.41 0.53
C MET A 173 3.21 -25.34 1.61
N LYS A 174 3.56 -26.57 1.22
CA LYS A 174 4.04 -27.62 2.12
C LYS A 174 5.49 -27.94 1.85
N PHE A 175 6.27 -28.09 2.90
CA PHE A 175 7.68 -28.39 2.84
C PHE A 175 7.92 -29.81 3.34
N TYR A 176 8.43 -30.64 2.45
CA TYR A 176 8.68 -32.06 2.71
C TYR A 176 10.16 -32.34 2.84
N PRO A 177 10.60 -33.13 3.81
CA PRO A 177 11.96 -33.64 3.83
C PRO A 177 12.16 -34.64 2.69
N CYS A 178 13.36 -34.67 2.11
CA CYS A 178 13.71 -35.70 1.15
C CYS A 178 14.15 -36.95 1.90
N VAL A 179 13.30 -37.99 1.87
CA VAL A 179 13.55 -39.26 2.57
C VAL A 179 13.16 -40.44 1.70
N ASN A 180 13.99 -41.49 1.65
CA ASN A 180 13.74 -42.74 0.94
C ASN A 180 13.27 -42.57 -0.52
N GLN A 181 13.72 -41.52 -1.18
CA GLN A 181 13.35 -41.15 -2.56
C GLN A 181 14.62 -40.82 -3.38
N THR A 182 14.42 -40.80 -4.69
CA THR A 182 15.41 -40.26 -5.62
C THR A 182 14.87 -38.97 -6.23
N ARG A 183 15.71 -37.95 -6.33
CA ARG A 183 15.41 -36.67 -6.99
C ARG A 183 16.45 -36.46 -8.09
N ASN A 184 16.00 -36.11 -9.28
CA ASN A 184 16.86 -35.91 -10.46
C ASN A 184 17.83 -37.07 -10.74
N GLY A 185 17.44 -38.31 -10.38
CA GLY A 185 18.25 -39.52 -10.57
C GLY A 185 19.24 -39.83 -9.44
N GLU A 186 19.35 -38.97 -8.43
CA GLU A 186 20.21 -39.17 -7.27
C GLU A 186 19.38 -39.41 -6.00
N PRO A 187 19.87 -40.21 -5.04
CA PRO A 187 19.16 -40.47 -3.78
C PRO A 187 19.19 -39.25 -2.86
N CYS A 188 18.17 -39.13 -2.00
CA CYS A 188 18.17 -38.18 -0.89
C CYS A 188 19.35 -38.42 0.06
N TYR A 189 19.76 -37.40 0.78
CA TYR A 189 20.77 -37.55 1.81
C TYR A 189 20.31 -38.51 2.91
N PRO A 190 21.27 -39.13 3.64
CA PRO A 190 20.93 -39.96 4.78
C PRO A 190 20.11 -39.23 5.83
N ASP A 191 19.20 -39.94 6.49
CA ASP A 191 18.25 -39.39 7.46
C ASP A 191 18.87 -38.51 8.53
N TYR A 192 20.07 -38.83 9.01
CA TYR A 192 20.74 -38.03 10.04
C TYR A 192 21.16 -36.65 9.52
N ILE A 193 21.55 -36.54 8.25
CA ILE A 193 21.88 -35.25 7.60
C ILE A 193 20.63 -34.41 7.43
N VAL A 194 19.54 -35.02 6.97
CA VAL A 194 18.25 -34.35 6.83
C VAL A 194 17.75 -33.85 8.18
N LYS A 195 17.86 -34.67 9.24
CA LYS A 195 17.50 -34.27 10.62
C LYS A 195 18.34 -33.10 11.11
N GLU A 196 19.66 -33.16 10.93
CA GLU A 196 20.57 -32.09 11.33
C GLU A 196 20.26 -30.80 10.60
N PHE A 197 19.95 -30.87 9.30
CA PHE A 197 19.57 -29.71 8.49
C PHE A 197 18.34 -29.01 9.06
N PHE A 198 17.24 -29.70 9.30
CA PHE A 198 16.01 -29.09 9.84
C PHE A 198 16.17 -28.59 11.28
N THR A 199 17.09 -29.16 12.07
CA THR A 199 17.33 -28.70 13.44
C THR A 199 18.08 -27.37 13.50
N LYS A 200 18.86 -27.04 12.46
CA LYS A 200 19.75 -25.89 12.45
C LYS A 200 19.28 -24.75 11.56
N ASN A 201 18.27 -24.97 10.74
CA ASN A 201 17.88 -24.00 9.74
C ASN A 201 16.48 -23.43 10.00
N ILE A 202 16.22 -22.31 9.33
CA ILE A 202 14.97 -21.59 9.37
C ILE A 202 14.29 -21.65 8.00
N LEU A 203 12.97 -21.60 8.00
CA LEU A 203 12.17 -21.31 6.83
C LEU A 203 12.12 -19.81 6.65
N GLU A 204 12.61 -19.35 5.51
CA GLU A 204 12.66 -17.95 5.13
C GLU A 204 11.66 -17.69 4.02
N PHE A 205 10.88 -16.65 4.18
CA PHE A 205 10.06 -16.07 3.13
C PHE A 205 10.47 -14.62 2.91
N LYS A 206 10.79 -14.29 1.66
CA LYS A 206 10.95 -12.91 1.20
C LYS A 206 9.71 -12.55 0.39
N MET A 207 8.93 -11.66 0.93
CA MET A 207 7.68 -11.24 0.32
C MET A 207 7.73 -9.77 -0.03
N GLN A 208 7.02 -9.39 -1.08
CA GLN A 208 6.77 -7.98 -1.31
C GLN A 208 5.73 -7.47 -0.33
N ASP A 209 5.95 -6.30 0.19
CA ASP A 209 4.97 -5.53 0.94
C ASP A 209 4.77 -4.16 0.29
N ASN A 210 3.76 -3.44 0.70
CA ASN A 210 3.47 -2.12 0.16
C ASN A 210 3.30 -1.13 1.30
N LEU A 211 4.17 -0.11 1.29
CA LEU A 211 4.06 1.05 2.16
C LEU A 211 3.25 2.14 1.45
N LEU A 212 2.20 2.59 2.10
CA LEU A 212 1.40 3.69 1.60
C LEU A 212 1.92 5.01 2.14
N SER A 213 2.29 5.92 1.22
CA SER A 213 2.71 7.31 1.48
C SER A 213 1.78 8.25 0.71
N PRO A 214 0.55 8.46 1.22
CA PRO A 214 -0.50 9.16 0.49
C PRO A 214 -0.17 10.63 0.19
N GLU A 215 0.80 11.19 0.90
CA GLU A 215 1.33 12.54 0.70
C GLU A 215 2.14 12.69 -0.60
N ILE A 216 2.68 11.58 -1.14
CA ILE A 216 3.47 11.60 -2.37
C ILE A 216 2.54 11.44 -3.56
N TYR A 217 2.49 12.45 -4.44
CA TYR A 217 1.58 12.44 -5.59
C TYR A 217 1.92 11.35 -6.61
N ASP A 218 3.16 11.35 -7.12
CA ASP A 218 3.56 10.49 -8.24
C ASP A 218 3.68 9.01 -7.86
N LYS A 219 4.12 8.73 -6.64
CA LYS A 219 4.35 7.37 -6.14
C LYS A 219 3.80 7.19 -4.73
N PRO A 220 2.47 7.13 -4.58
CA PRO A 220 1.85 7.03 -3.26
C PRO A 220 2.05 5.67 -2.57
N VAL A 221 2.52 4.68 -3.32
CA VAL A 221 2.79 3.33 -2.81
C VAL A 221 4.21 2.93 -3.17
N GLU A 222 4.99 2.66 -2.15
CA GLU A 222 6.35 2.15 -2.27
C GLU A 222 6.36 0.65 -1.99
N ALA A 223 7.05 -0.10 -2.85
CA ALA A 223 7.25 -1.53 -2.63
C ALA A 223 8.39 -1.72 -1.63
N LEU A 224 8.15 -2.54 -0.62
CA LEU A 224 9.12 -2.93 0.39
C LEU A 224 9.32 -4.44 0.37
N GLU A 225 10.49 -4.86 0.86
CA GLU A 225 10.75 -6.25 1.19
C GLU A 225 10.34 -6.52 2.63
N LYS A 226 9.62 -7.62 2.84
CA LYS A 226 9.28 -8.14 4.16
C LYS A 226 9.82 -9.56 4.28
N ASP A 227 10.67 -9.76 5.25
CA ASP A 227 11.21 -11.06 5.58
C ASP A 227 10.39 -11.70 6.70
N LEU A 228 9.99 -12.94 6.48
CA LEU A 228 9.41 -13.81 7.49
C LEU A 228 10.38 -14.97 7.72
N ASN A 229 10.95 -15.02 8.91
CA ASN A 229 11.89 -16.05 9.31
C ASN A 229 11.28 -16.90 10.43
N THR A 230 11.08 -18.17 10.18
CA THR A 230 10.46 -19.09 11.14
C THR A 230 11.37 -20.30 11.37
N PRO A 231 11.76 -20.59 12.62
CA PRO A 231 12.51 -21.81 12.91
C PRO A 231 11.66 -23.05 12.57
N VAL A 232 12.28 -24.04 11.96
CA VAL A 232 11.62 -25.30 11.62
C VAL A 232 12.20 -26.41 12.49
N PHE A 233 11.30 -27.24 13.03
CA PHE A 233 11.67 -28.36 13.90
C PHE A 233 11.13 -29.65 13.29
N ILE A 234 12.00 -30.63 13.12
CA ILE A 234 11.63 -31.91 12.51
C ILE A 234 10.67 -32.75 13.37
N ASP A 235 10.69 -32.49 14.68
CA ASP A 235 9.81 -33.18 15.65
C ASP A 235 8.44 -32.51 15.82
N LEU A 236 8.23 -31.38 15.14
CA LEU A 236 7.00 -30.61 15.21
C LEU A 236 6.44 -30.36 13.81
N TYR A 237 5.15 -30.61 13.64
CA TYR A 237 4.45 -30.13 12.47
C TYR A 237 4.04 -28.67 12.70
N GLN A 238 4.45 -27.80 11.78
CA GLN A 238 4.24 -26.36 11.89
C GLN A 238 3.24 -25.87 10.86
N LEU A 239 2.17 -25.24 11.36
CA LEU A 239 1.19 -24.51 10.57
C LEU A 239 1.47 -23.02 10.67
N ILE A 240 1.77 -22.41 9.56
CA ILE A 240 2.09 -20.97 9.47
C ILE A 240 0.98 -20.31 8.66
N TYR A 241 0.16 -19.48 9.29
CA TYR A 241 -0.87 -18.69 8.64
C TYR A 241 -0.37 -17.27 8.45
N SER A 242 -0.24 -16.84 7.22
CA SER A 242 0.10 -15.46 6.88
C SER A 242 -1.08 -14.75 6.24
N TYR A 243 -1.46 -13.63 6.81
CA TYR A 243 -2.61 -12.85 6.37
C TYR A 243 -2.18 -11.69 5.49
N ILE A 244 -2.88 -11.54 4.36
CA ILE A 244 -2.70 -10.44 3.43
C ILE A 244 -3.88 -9.49 3.60
N GLN A 245 -3.61 -8.28 4.02
CA GLN A 245 -4.57 -7.19 4.11
C GLN A 245 -4.65 -6.45 2.78
N ILE A 246 -5.85 -6.05 2.39
CA ILE A 246 -6.03 -5.22 1.20
C ILE A 246 -6.02 -3.75 1.61
N ILE A 247 -5.14 -2.97 0.98
CA ILE A 247 -5.18 -1.52 1.02
C ILE A 247 -5.88 -1.03 -0.25
N ILE A 248 -6.89 -0.22 -0.09
CA ILE A 248 -7.57 0.48 -1.18
C ILE A 248 -7.18 1.95 -1.10
N LEU A 249 -6.53 2.45 -2.14
CA LEU A 249 -6.21 3.87 -2.28
C LEU A 249 -7.24 4.50 -3.22
N GLU A 250 -8.09 5.36 -2.67
CA GLU A 250 -9.03 6.19 -3.42
C GLU A 250 -8.44 7.60 -3.57
N THR A 251 -8.13 8.01 -4.78
CA THR A 251 -7.59 9.34 -5.07
C THR A 251 -8.66 10.20 -5.73
N ASP A 252 -8.96 11.33 -5.11
CA ASP A 252 -9.81 12.37 -5.69
C ASP A 252 -8.91 13.43 -6.34
N ASP A 253 -8.92 13.47 -7.67
CA ASP A 253 -8.11 14.37 -8.50
C ASP A 253 -8.90 15.60 -9.00
N ASP A 254 -10.09 15.87 -8.45
CA ASP A 254 -10.87 17.04 -8.84
C ASP A 254 -10.14 18.35 -8.52
N ILE A 255 -9.72 19.06 -9.57
CA ILE A 255 -9.03 20.34 -9.46
C ILE A 255 -9.98 21.48 -9.06
N THR A 256 -11.23 21.37 -9.45
CA THR A 256 -12.20 22.47 -9.28
C THR A 256 -12.85 22.46 -7.90
N GLY A 257 -13.06 21.30 -7.32
CA GLY A 257 -13.83 21.09 -6.10
C GLY A 257 -15.35 21.06 -6.34
N LEU A 258 -15.79 21.02 -7.60
CA LEU A 258 -17.19 21.04 -7.97
C LEU A 258 -17.74 19.67 -8.34
N ASN A 259 -16.91 18.63 -8.30
CA ASN A 259 -17.21 17.22 -8.64
C ASN A 259 -17.77 17.01 -10.07
N PHE A 260 -17.62 17.98 -10.96
CA PHE A 260 -18.11 17.86 -12.34
C PHE A 260 -17.26 16.95 -13.21
N TRP A 261 -15.98 16.74 -12.87
CA TRP A 261 -15.01 15.94 -13.61
C TRP A 261 -14.16 15.05 -12.69
N ALA A 262 -14.73 14.66 -11.55
CA ALA A 262 -14.02 13.81 -10.59
C ALA A 262 -13.99 12.36 -11.09
N ASP A 263 -12.92 11.97 -11.73
CA ASP A 263 -12.55 10.56 -11.89
C ASP A 263 -11.78 10.12 -10.65
N SER A 264 -12.49 9.52 -9.69
CA SER A 264 -11.80 8.91 -8.55
C SER A 264 -11.03 7.68 -9.01
N LYS A 265 -9.70 7.75 -8.92
CA LYS A 265 -8.85 6.59 -9.18
C LYS A 265 -8.84 5.68 -7.96
N VAL A 266 -9.22 4.42 -8.16
CA VAL A 266 -9.22 3.39 -7.12
C VAL A 266 -8.16 2.34 -7.43
N GLU A 267 -7.19 2.17 -6.54
CA GLU A 267 -6.12 1.20 -6.67
C GLU A 267 -6.13 0.27 -5.46
N LYS A 268 -5.81 -1.02 -5.67
CA LYS A 268 -5.75 -2.02 -4.60
C LYS A 268 -4.35 -2.57 -4.49
N TYR A 269 -3.85 -2.68 -3.27
CA TYR A 269 -2.51 -3.18 -2.99
C TYR A 269 -2.57 -4.23 -1.88
N PRO A 270 -1.82 -5.34 -2.03
CA PRO A 270 -1.64 -6.29 -0.93
C PRO A 270 -0.66 -5.72 0.10
N LYS A 271 -0.96 -5.92 1.36
CA LYS A 271 -0.06 -5.64 2.48
C LYS A 271 -0.05 -6.85 3.41
N TYR A 272 1.12 -7.27 3.83
CA TYR A 272 1.21 -8.33 4.83
C TYR A 272 0.87 -7.77 6.21
N ASP A 273 -0.09 -8.42 6.88
CA ASP A 273 -0.58 -8.00 8.19
C ASP A 273 0.09 -8.82 9.29
N GLU A 274 -0.48 -9.96 9.63
CA GLU A 274 -0.05 -10.78 10.75
C GLU A 274 0.33 -12.20 10.27
N THR A 275 1.23 -12.82 11.01
CA THR A 275 1.58 -14.22 10.81
C THR A 275 1.42 -14.97 12.11
N PHE A 276 0.67 -16.06 12.09
CA PHE A 276 0.46 -16.94 13.23
C PHE A 276 1.18 -18.26 13.00
N LEU A 277 1.92 -18.69 14.01
CA LEU A 277 2.58 -20.01 14.04
C LEU A 277 1.87 -20.91 15.04
N ILE A 278 1.42 -22.05 14.57
CA ILE A 278 0.90 -23.11 15.39
C ILE A 278 1.83 -24.32 15.25
N ALA A 279 2.48 -24.73 16.30
CA ALA A 279 3.31 -25.92 16.33
C ALA A 279 2.58 -27.01 17.12
N SER A 280 2.42 -28.18 16.53
CA SER A 280 1.85 -29.34 17.18
C SER A 280 2.85 -30.49 17.25
N PRO A 281 2.94 -31.20 18.38
CA PRO A 281 3.75 -32.41 18.46
C PRO A 281 3.30 -33.41 17.41
N GLN A 282 4.19 -33.98 16.67
CA GLN A 282 3.90 -35.01 15.71
C GLN A 282 4.12 -36.39 16.37
N HIS A 283 3.11 -37.21 16.36
CA HIS A 283 3.18 -38.56 16.99
C HIS A 283 4.08 -39.53 16.21
N ASP A 284 4.21 -39.28 14.89
CA ASP A 284 5.03 -40.12 14.01
C ASP A 284 6.32 -39.38 13.60
N ASP A 285 7.41 -40.12 13.50
CA ASP A 285 8.66 -39.63 12.95
C ASP A 285 8.42 -39.18 11.50
N ILE A 286 8.47 -37.83 11.24
CA ILE A 286 8.22 -37.26 9.91
C ILE A 286 9.12 -37.91 8.86
N ILE A 287 10.34 -38.24 9.21
CA ILE A 287 11.30 -38.88 8.33
C ILE A 287 10.77 -40.26 7.91
N LYS A 288 10.12 -40.98 8.79
CA LYS A 288 9.57 -42.30 8.47
C LYS A 288 8.26 -42.19 7.71
N SER A 289 7.42 -41.23 8.06
CA SER A 289 6.12 -41.04 7.42
C SER A 289 6.19 -40.32 6.07
N GLY A 290 7.29 -39.56 5.83
CA GLY A 290 7.41 -38.70 4.64
C GLY A 290 6.41 -37.53 4.62
N GLY A 291 5.87 -37.15 5.78
CA GLY A 291 4.96 -35.99 5.93
C GLY A 291 5.65 -34.67 5.81
N PRO A 292 4.89 -33.57 5.64
CA PRO A 292 5.46 -32.23 5.62
C PRO A 292 5.93 -31.80 7.01
N VAL A 293 7.01 -31.05 7.08
CA VAL A 293 7.53 -30.42 8.31
C VAL A 293 6.87 -29.09 8.58
N ALA A 294 6.53 -28.36 7.53
CA ALA A 294 5.85 -27.07 7.62
C ALA A 294 4.79 -26.92 6.53
N ASP A 295 3.73 -26.24 6.88
CA ASP A 295 2.60 -25.90 6.02
C ASP A 295 2.36 -24.40 6.15
N VAL A 296 2.52 -23.66 5.06
CA VAL A 296 2.35 -22.22 5.01
C VAL A 296 1.11 -21.88 4.21
N THR A 297 0.17 -21.21 4.85
CA THR A 297 -1.08 -20.78 4.24
C THR A 297 -1.11 -19.27 4.14
N LEU A 298 -1.18 -18.74 2.90
CA LEU A 298 -1.38 -17.33 2.61
C LEU A 298 -2.83 -17.09 2.27
N GLN A 299 -3.54 -16.29 3.05
CA GLN A 299 -4.96 -15.99 2.88
C GLN A 299 -5.27 -14.52 3.13
N LEU A 300 -6.44 -14.05 2.71
CA LEU A 300 -6.86 -12.69 2.97
C LEU A 300 -7.28 -12.48 4.43
N ALA A 301 -6.92 -11.31 4.96
CA ALA A 301 -7.51 -10.79 6.19
C ALA A 301 -8.92 -10.25 5.94
N ALA A 302 -9.78 -10.39 6.94
CA ALA A 302 -11.13 -9.81 6.88
C ALA A 302 -11.13 -8.27 6.84
N LYS A 303 -10.09 -7.67 7.42
CA LYS A 303 -9.94 -6.22 7.54
C LYS A 303 -9.35 -5.62 6.27
N VAL A 304 -10.02 -4.59 5.74
CA VAL A 304 -9.57 -3.81 4.59
C VAL A 304 -9.31 -2.38 5.06
N ILE A 305 -8.19 -1.82 4.63
CA ILE A 305 -7.87 -0.41 4.86
C ILE A 305 -8.24 0.35 3.59
N THR A 306 -9.06 1.39 3.73
CA THR A 306 -9.34 2.31 2.64
C THR A 306 -8.76 3.67 3.01
N THR A 307 -7.74 4.09 2.27
CA THR A 307 -7.15 5.42 2.38
C THR A 307 -7.70 6.30 1.28
N LYS A 308 -8.42 7.33 1.68
CA LYS A 308 -8.91 8.36 0.76
C LYS A 308 -7.97 9.55 0.81
N ARG A 309 -7.48 9.97 -0.33
CA ARG A 309 -6.67 11.19 -0.46
C ARG A 309 -7.36 12.19 -1.39
N LYS A 310 -7.35 13.43 -0.95
CA LYS A 310 -7.89 14.56 -1.68
C LYS A 310 -6.84 15.66 -1.77
N TYR A 311 -6.65 16.21 -2.95
CA TYR A 311 -5.77 17.35 -3.17
C TYR A 311 -6.51 18.65 -3.03
N MET A 312 -5.76 19.73 -2.70
CA MET A 312 -6.29 21.09 -2.63
C MET A 312 -6.93 21.48 -3.96
N THR A 313 -8.17 21.90 -3.91
CA THR A 313 -8.96 22.32 -5.06
C THR A 313 -8.92 23.85 -5.26
N LEU A 314 -9.40 24.32 -6.40
CA LEU A 314 -9.53 25.76 -6.64
C LEU A 314 -10.47 26.42 -5.63
N LEU A 315 -11.55 25.74 -5.24
CA LEU A 315 -12.47 26.27 -4.21
C LEU A 315 -11.78 26.38 -2.84
N ASP A 316 -10.92 25.43 -2.49
CA ASP A 316 -10.13 25.51 -1.24
C ASP A 316 -9.19 26.72 -1.28
N VAL A 317 -8.51 26.98 -2.43
CA VAL A 317 -7.67 28.16 -2.61
C VAL A 317 -8.47 29.45 -2.46
N LEU A 318 -9.65 29.53 -3.09
CA LEU A 318 -10.51 30.70 -2.98
C LEU A 318 -11.03 30.92 -1.55
N GLY A 319 -11.35 29.82 -0.85
CA GLY A 319 -11.75 29.87 0.55
C GLY A 319 -10.63 30.39 1.47
N ASP A 320 -9.43 29.85 1.34
CA ASP A 320 -8.27 30.28 2.12
C ASP A 320 -7.92 31.74 1.90
N VAL A 321 -7.96 32.17 0.64
CA VAL A 321 -7.66 33.56 0.26
C VAL A 321 -8.76 34.51 0.71
N GLY A 322 -10.03 34.09 0.63
CA GLY A 322 -11.18 34.85 1.16
C GLY A 322 -11.12 35.01 2.67
N GLY A 323 -10.78 33.93 3.41
CA GLY A 323 -10.60 33.99 4.86
C GLY A 323 -9.47 34.92 5.28
N LEU A 324 -8.33 34.91 4.57
CA LEU A 324 -7.24 35.85 4.82
C LEU A 324 -7.69 37.30 4.60
N MET A 325 -8.45 37.57 3.54
CA MET A 325 -8.98 38.87 3.24
C MET A 325 -9.85 39.42 4.38
N GLU A 326 -10.73 38.60 4.92
CA GLU A 326 -11.63 38.95 6.03
C GLU A 326 -10.84 39.29 7.30
N ILE A 327 -9.85 38.45 7.65
CA ILE A 327 -8.96 38.68 8.80
C ILE A 327 -8.21 40.00 8.63
N LEU A 328 -7.56 40.19 7.51
CA LEU A 328 -6.80 41.44 7.28
C LEU A 328 -7.72 42.69 7.33
N TYR A 329 -8.92 42.59 6.77
CA TYR A 329 -9.89 43.69 6.82
C TYR A 329 -10.35 44.04 8.22
N SER A 330 -10.40 43.02 9.13
CA SER A 330 -10.78 43.26 10.53
C SER A 330 -9.72 43.95 11.37
N PHE A 331 -8.45 43.92 10.94
CA PHE A 331 -7.34 44.54 11.64
C PHE A 331 -7.11 46.04 11.21
N PHE A 332 -7.65 46.43 10.07
CA PHE A 332 -7.49 47.77 9.52
C PHE A 332 -8.81 48.54 9.52
#